data_96a19df561656ee76fcd9c68b4865557
#
_entry.id   96a19df561656ee76fcd9c68b4865557
#
_cell.length_a   1.000
_cell.length_b   1.000
_cell.length_c   1.000
_cell.angle_alpha   90.00
_cell.angle_beta   90.00
_cell.angle_gamma   90.00
#
_symmetry.space_group_name_H-M   'P 1'
#
loop_
_entity.id
_entity.type
_entity.pdbx_description
1 polymer ?
#
loop_
_entity_poly.entity_id
_entity_poly.type
_entity_poly.pdbx_seq_one_letter_code
_entity_poly.pdbx_strand_id
1 'polypeptide(L)'
;QGALKHFFGLDEFKGEQEQVVDCVLRGQDSFVIMPTGGGKSMCYQLPALMMEGTAIVVSPLIALMKNQVDAIRGHHETDSIAHYLNSSLSKSDALRVREDVATGLTKLLYVAPESLTKEDNINFLRSIRISFVAVDEAHCISEWGHDFRPEYRRIRSIVNQIADVPIIALTATATPKVQADIQKNLEMKNAQLFKASFNRDNLFYEIRAKKDALKQIVRHAKRNVGKSGIIYCLSRKKVEEISEVLRVNGIKALGYHAGMDANTRSRMQDQFLMQDVDVIVATIAFGMGIDLSLIHISEPTRLST
;
A
#
# COMPACT_ATOMS: atom_id res chain seq x y z
N GLN A 1 -23.19 -3.66 2.66
CA GLN A 1 -23.21 -3.77 1.18
C GLN A 1 -23.63 -2.45 0.51
N GLY A 2 -24.69 -1.74 0.94
CA GLY A 2 -25.11 -0.47 0.32
C GLY A 2 -24.00 0.60 0.28
N ALA A 3 -23.26 0.77 1.36
CA ALA A 3 -22.15 1.72 1.42
C ALA A 3 -20.99 1.33 0.49
N LEU A 4 -20.67 0.04 0.38
CA LEU A 4 -19.65 -0.46 -0.54
C LEU A 4 -19.97 -0.09 -1.99
N LYS A 5 -21.22 -0.30 -2.40
CA LYS A 5 -21.70 0.09 -3.74
C LYS A 5 -21.68 1.59 -3.93
N HIS A 6 -22.13 2.35 -2.93
CA HIS A 6 -22.19 3.82 -3.00
C HIS A 6 -20.80 4.45 -3.15
N PHE A 7 -19.81 4.04 -2.31
CA PHE A 7 -18.50 4.69 -2.29
C PHE A 7 -17.49 4.11 -3.29
N PHE A 8 -17.62 2.82 -3.67
CA PHE A 8 -16.61 2.13 -4.48
C PHE A 8 -17.18 1.46 -5.74
N GLY A 9 -18.50 1.50 -5.95
CA GLY A 9 -19.15 0.85 -7.09
C GLY A 9 -19.07 -0.69 -7.07
N LEU A 10 -18.74 -1.29 -5.92
CA LEU A 10 -18.59 -2.72 -5.75
C LEU A 10 -19.87 -3.33 -5.16
N ASP A 11 -20.31 -4.46 -5.69
CA ASP A 11 -21.53 -5.14 -5.23
C ASP A 11 -21.28 -6.06 -4.03
N GLU A 12 -20.07 -6.63 -3.89
CA GLU A 12 -19.75 -7.62 -2.89
C GLU A 12 -18.38 -7.40 -2.23
N PHE A 13 -18.30 -7.74 -0.95
CA PHE A 13 -17.04 -7.82 -0.22
C PHE A 13 -16.24 -9.07 -0.61
N LYS A 14 -14.93 -8.99 -0.51
CA LYS A 14 -14.03 -10.13 -0.71
C LYS A 14 -13.64 -10.76 0.63
N GLY A 15 -13.84 -12.07 0.77
CA GLY A 15 -13.44 -12.82 1.97
C GLY A 15 -14.02 -12.20 3.25
N GLU A 16 -13.16 -11.90 4.21
CA GLU A 16 -13.56 -11.38 5.54
C GLU A 16 -13.68 -9.85 5.62
N GLN A 17 -13.65 -9.11 4.49
CA GLN A 17 -13.67 -7.64 4.49
C GLN A 17 -14.90 -7.06 5.23
N GLU A 18 -16.10 -7.65 5.04
CA GLU A 18 -17.32 -7.17 5.70
C GLU A 18 -17.22 -7.28 7.22
N GLN A 19 -16.72 -8.40 7.72
CA GLN A 19 -16.54 -8.62 9.16
C GLN A 19 -15.50 -7.66 9.75
N VAL A 20 -14.41 -7.36 9.02
CA VAL A 20 -13.42 -6.37 9.44
C VAL A 20 -14.03 -4.97 9.50
N VAL A 21 -14.75 -4.56 8.46
CA VAL A 21 -15.46 -3.26 8.42
C VAL A 21 -16.42 -3.14 9.60
N ASP A 22 -17.24 -4.15 9.84
CA ASP A 22 -18.18 -4.19 10.97
C ASP A 22 -17.48 -4.09 12.34
N CYS A 23 -16.33 -4.75 12.49
CA CYS A 23 -15.52 -4.67 13.71
C CYS A 23 -15.06 -3.24 13.98
N VAL A 24 -14.54 -2.53 12.96
CA VAL A 24 -14.10 -1.13 13.05
C VAL A 24 -15.29 -0.21 13.34
N LEU A 25 -16.42 -0.39 12.66
CA LEU A 25 -17.64 0.41 12.88
C LEU A 25 -18.22 0.26 14.29
N ARG A 26 -17.99 -0.88 14.94
CA ARG A 26 -18.36 -1.12 16.37
C ARG A 26 -17.35 -0.54 17.36
N GLY A 27 -16.31 0.13 16.89
CA GLY A 27 -15.28 0.71 17.77
C GLY A 27 -14.36 -0.33 18.40
N GLN A 28 -14.12 -1.47 17.75
CA GLN A 28 -13.29 -2.55 18.27
C GLN A 28 -11.93 -2.59 17.56
N ASP A 29 -10.90 -2.88 18.33
CA ASP A 29 -9.58 -3.15 17.77
C ASP A 29 -9.60 -4.39 16.87
N SER A 30 -8.93 -4.31 15.72
CA SER A 30 -8.85 -5.41 14.78
C SER A 30 -7.44 -5.59 14.21
N PHE A 31 -7.03 -6.85 14.09
CA PHE A 31 -5.75 -7.21 13.48
C PHE A 31 -5.99 -8.04 12.22
N VAL A 32 -5.59 -7.50 11.06
CA VAL A 32 -5.92 -8.02 9.74
C VAL A 32 -4.65 -8.50 9.04
N ILE A 33 -4.63 -9.78 8.70
CA ILE A 33 -3.56 -10.40 7.91
C ILE A 33 -4.17 -10.88 6.59
N MET A 34 -3.93 -10.13 5.52
CA MET A 34 -4.43 -10.44 4.19
C MET A 34 -3.31 -10.28 3.17
N PRO A 35 -3.20 -11.17 2.16
CA PRO A 35 -2.17 -11.06 1.13
C PRO A 35 -2.29 -9.74 0.35
N THR A 36 -1.21 -9.35 -0.33
CA THR A 36 -1.24 -8.23 -1.28
C THR A 36 -2.29 -8.51 -2.36
N GLY A 37 -3.08 -7.50 -2.72
CA GLY A 37 -4.24 -7.67 -3.62
C GLY A 37 -5.49 -8.27 -2.95
N GLY A 38 -5.44 -8.60 -1.66
CA GLY A 38 -6.59 -9.06 -0.88
C GLY A 38 -7.58 -7.96 -0.47
N GLY A 39 -7.31 -6.70 -0.86
CA GLY A 39 -8.19 -5.57 -0.57
C GLY A 39 -8.10 -5.03 0.86
N LYS A 40 -6.91 -5.09 1.48
CA LYS A 40 -6.67 -4.54 2.84
C LYS A 40 -7.11 -3.08 3.00
N SER A 41 -6.84 -2.24 2.00
CA SER A 41 -7.18 -0.81 2.07
C SER A 41 -8.68 -0.57 2.25
N MET A 42 -9.52 -1.39 1.62
CA MET A 42 -10.98 -1.33 1.77
C MET A 42 -11.43 -1.48 3.23
N CYS A 43 -10.71 -2.29 4.02
CA CYS A 43 -11.04 -2.57 5.41
C CYS A 43 -10.97 -1.34 6.32
N TYR A 44 -10.21 -0.30 5.94
CA TYR A 44 -10.18 0.96 6.68
C TYR A 44 -10.74 2.14 5.86
N GLN A 45 -10.69 2.11 4.53
CA GLN A 45 -11.22 3.19 3.71
C GLN A 45 -12.74 3.29 3.81
N LEU A 46 -13.45 2.18 3.70
CA LEU A 46 -14.91 2.18 3.78
C LEU A 46 -15.43 2.66 5.15
N PRO A 47 -14.98 2.13 6.30
CA PRO A 47 -15.44 2.66 7.59
C PRO A 47 -15.05 4.12 7.80
N ALA A 48 -13.91 4.59 7.30
CA ALA A 48 -13.54 6.01 7.38
C ALA A 48 -14.54 6.92 6.66
N LEU A 49 -15.04 6.50 5.50
CA LEU A 49 -16.05 7.24 4.75
C LEU A 49 -17.43 7.22 5.43
N MET A 50 -17.74 6.17 6.20
CA MET A 50 -19.02 6.00 6.89
C MET A 50 -19.07 6.67 8.26
N MET A 51 -17.94 6.80 8.95
CA MET A 51 -17.87 7.33 10.32
C MET A 51 -17.74 8.86 10.34
N GLU A 52 -18.15 9.47 11.46
CA GLU A 52 -17.85 10.88 11.72
C GLU A 52 -16.40 11.05 12.18
N GLY A 53 -15.78 12.15 11.78
CA GLY A 53 -14.37 12.45 12.06
C GLY A 53 -13.43 11.96 10.95
N THR A 54 -12.14 12.02 11.24
CA THR A 54 -11.05 11.68 10.31
C THR A 54 -10.35 10.41 10.78
N ALA A 55 -10.23 9.41 9.92
CA ALA A 55 -9.39 8.24 10.17
C ALA A 55 -7.92 8.60 9.90
N ILE A 56 -7.04 8.28 10.85
CA ILE A 56 -5.59 8.48 10.71
C ILE A 56 -4.98 7.18 10.20
N VAL A 57 -4.35 7.22 9.03
CA VAL A 57 -3.71 6.05 8.41
C VAL A 57 -2.19 6.20 8.49
N VAL A 58 -1.56 5.43 9.37
CA VAL A 58 -0.09 5.41 9.47
C VAL A 58 0.46 4.46 8.42
N SER A 59 1.25 4.97 7.48
CA SER A 59 1.84 4.20 6.38
C SER A 59 3.33 4.53 6.21
N PRO A 60 4.18 3.53 5.87
CA PRO A 60 5.63 3.73 5.88
C PRO A 60 6.19 4.39 4.62
N LEU A 61 5.42 4.45 3.54
CA LEU A 61 5.91 4.83 2.21
C LEU A 61 5.14 6.03 1.64
N ILE A 62 5.85 7.13 1.39
CA ILE A 62 5.28 8.38 0.83
C ILE A 62 4.59 8.13 -0.52
N ALA A 63 5.22 7.35 -1.40
CA ALA A 63 4.65 7.02 -2.71
C ALA A 63 3.34 6.23 -2.58
N LEU A 64 3.28 5.29 -1.64
CA LEU A 64 2.06 4.51 -1.37
C LEU A 64 0.93 5.41 -0.86
N MET A 65 1.23 6.33 0.07
CA MET A 65 0.24 7.29 0.57
C MET A 65 -0.36 8.11 -0.55
N LYS A 66 0.49 8.64 -1.46
CA LYS A 66 0.03 9.42 -2.61
C LYS A 66 -0.90 8.59 -3.48
N ASN A 67 -0.50 7.37 -3.87
CA ASN A 67 -1.33 6.50 -4.70
C ASN A 67 -2.68 6.17 -4.04
N GLN A 68 -2.70 5.90 -2.73
CA GLN A 68 -3.95 5.65 -1.98
C GLN A 68 -4.86 6.88 -1.94
N VAL A 69 -4.29 8.06 -1.72
CA VAL A 69 -5.04 9.33 -1.72
C VAL A 69 -5.61 9.61 -3.10
N ASP A 70 -4.80 9.49 -4.16
CA ASP A 70 -5.22 9.73 -5.54
C ASP A 70 -6.34 8.73 -5.95
N ALA A 71 -6.23 7.47 -5.55
CA ALA A 71 -7.26 6.45 -5.81
C ALA A 71 -8.59 6.80 -5.14
N ILE A 72 -8.58 7.25 -3.88
CA ILE A 72 -9.82 7.64 -3.18
C ILE A 72 -10.42 8.89 -3.82
N ARG A 73 -9.61 9.91 -4.12
CA ARG A 73 -10.07 11.13 -4.78
C ARG A 73 -10.72 10.84 -6.13
N GLY A 74 -10.20 9.88 -6.89
CA GLY A 74 -10.77 9.44 -8.16
C GLY A 74 -12.18 8.87 -8.08
N HIS A 75 -12.63 8.46 -6.90
CA HIS A 75 -14.00 7.96 -6.64
C HIS A 75 -14.93 9.01 -6.03
N HIS A 76 -14.44 10.22 -5.73
CA HIS A 76 -15.19 11.26 -5.05
C HIS A 76 -15.11 12.61 -5.78
N GLU A 77 -16.14 13.45 -5.59
CA GLU A 77 -16.23 14.75 -6.24
C GLU A 77 -15.27 15.81 -5.66
N THR A 78 -14.74 15.58 -4.44
CA THR A 78 -13.88 16.54 -3.75
C THR A 78 -12.53 15.93 -3.39
N ASP A 79 -11.46 16.66 -3.71
CA ASP A 79 -10.08 16.28 -3.36
C ASP A 79 -9.83 16.31 -1.85
N SER A 80 -10.63 17.06 -1.09
CA SER A 80 -10.49 17.21 0.36
C SER A 80 -10.87 15.97 1.15
N ILE A 81 -11.49 14.97 0.52
CA ILE A 81 -11.93 13.72 1.16
C ILE A 81 -10.75 12.92 1.76
N ALA A 82 -9.58 12.98 1.13
CA ALA A 82 -8.37 12.30 1.59
C ALA A 82 -7.13 13.17 1.37
N HIS A 83 -6.25 13.18 2.37
CA HIS A 83 -4.98 13.88 2.32
C HIS A 83 -3.84 13.02 2.86
N TYR A 84 -2.60 13.44 2.61
CA TYR A 84 -1.43 12.92 3.29
C TYR A 84 -0.66 14.04 3.97
N LEU A 85 -0.01 13.74 5.09
CA LEU A 85 0.84 14.65 5.86
C LEU A 85 2.21 14.01 6.04
N ASN A 86 3.19 14.49 5.28
CA ASN A 86 4.57 14.01 5.33
C ASN A 86 5.57 15.13 5.06
N SER A 87 6.87 14.83 5.07
CA SER A 87 7.95 15.82 4.92
C SER A 87 8.11 16.37 3.51
N SER A 88 7.41 15.85 2.50
CA SER A 88 7.50 16.32 1.11
C SER A 88 6.55 17.46 0.79
N LEU A 89 5.57 17.74 1.67
CA LEU A 89 4.63 18.84 1.47
C LEU A 89 5.29 20.20 1.65
N SER A 90 4.88 21.16 0.82
CA SER A 90 5.19 22.57 1.04
C SER A 90 4.46 23.09 2.31
N LYS A 91 4.92 24.20 2.88
CA LYS A 91 4.25 24.80 4.04
C LYS A 91 2.81 25.22 3.73
N SER A 92 2.54 25.73 2.52
CA SER A 92 1.20 26.11 2.07
C SER A 92 0.28 24.89 1.95
N ASP A 93 0.76 23.80 1.36
CA ASP A 93 -0.03 22.58 1.22
C ASP A 93 -0.33 21.95 2.59
N ALA A 94 0.65 21.94 3.51
CA ALA A 94 0.44 21.44 4.85
C ALA A 94 -0.60 22.26 5.65
N LEU A 95 -0.65 23.58 5.45
CA LEU A 95 -1.69 24.43 6.05
C LEU A 95 -3.07 24.10 5.49
N ARG A 96 -3.19 24.02 4.16
CA ARG A 96 -4.46 23.63 3.50
C ARG A 96 -4.97 22.26 3.99
N VAL A 97 -4.09 21.27 4.07
CA VAL A 97 -4.44 19.94 4.61
C VAL A 97 -4.99 20.07 6.04
N ARG A 98 -4.35 20.87 6.91
CA ARG A 98 -4.81 21.07 8.29
C ARG A 98 -6.17 21.78 8.34
N GLU A 99 -6.44 22.74 7.47
CA GLU A 99 -7.73 23.41 7.36
C GLU A 99 -8.85 22.44 6.94
N ASP A 100 -8.63 21.66 5.88
CA ASP A 100 -9.59 20.66 5.40
C ASP A 100 -9.91 19.60 6.45
N VAL A 101 -8.90 19.16 7.21
CA VAL A 101 -9.08 18.22 8.31
C VAL A 101 -9.84 18.87 9.49
N ALA A 102 -9.49 20.10 9.87
CA ALA A 102 -10.11 20.81 10.99
C ALA A 102 -11.60 21.14 10.70
N THR A 103 -11.95 21.39 9.45
CA THR A 103 -13.34 21.63 9.01
C THR A 103 -14.15 20.34 8.84
N GLY A 104 -13.53 19.15 9.00
CA GLY A 104 -14.20 17.85 8.91
C GLY A 104 -14.46 17.37 7.47
N LEU A 105 -13.91 18.06 6.46
CA LEU A 105 -14.00 17.65 5.05
C LEU A 105 -13.21 16.38 4.76
N THR A 106 -12.09 16.17 5.52
CA THR A 106 -11.20 15.04 5.31
C THR A 106 -11.64 13.82 6.10
N LYS A 107 -11.88 12.73 5.39
CA LYS A 107 -12.23 11.43 5.99
C LYS A 107 -11.02 10.54 6.25
N LEU A 108 -9.97 10.66 5.42
CA LEU A 108 -8.74 9.89 5.55
C LEU A 108 -7.52 10.82 5.52
N LEU A 109 -6.72 10.77 6.59
CA LEU A 109 -5.44 11.46 6.67
C LEU A 109 -4.32 10.44 6.79
N TYR A 110 -3.55 10.27 5.72
CA TYR A 110 -2.36 9.43 5.70
C TYR A 110 -1.17 10.16 6.32
N VAL A 111 -0.50 9.54 7.27
CA VAL A 111 0.61 10.15 8.00
C VAL A 111 1.82 9.22 8.00
N ALA A 112 2.99 9.77 7.68
CA ALA A 112 4.24 9.03 7.85
C ALA A 112 4.55 8.88 9.35
N PRO A 113 5.09 7.75 9.82
CA PRO A 113 5.38 7.51 11.22
C PRO A 113 6.31 8.59 11.82
N GLU A 114 7.29 9.07 11.06
CA GLU A 114 8.21 10.15 11.48
C GLU A 114 7.48 11.50 11.63
N SER A 115 6.42 11.71 10.84
CA SER A 115 5.59 12.91 10.93
C SER A 115 4.63 12.82 12.12
N LEU A 116 4.12 11.63 12.41
CA LEU A 116 3.25 11.38 13.55
C LEU A 116 3.96 11.70 14.90
N THR A 117 5.28 11.52 14.99
CA THR A 117 6.06 11.76 16.20
C THR A 117 6.35 13.24 16.50
N LYS A 118 6.05 14.16 15.57
CA LYS A 118 6.30 15.59 15.75
C LYS A 118 5.24 16.21 16.67
N GLU A 119 5.67 16.98 17.66
CA GLU A 119 4.79 17.56 18.66
C GLU A 119 3.70 18.45 18.06
N ASP A 120 4.03 19.27 17.06
CA ASP A 120 3.05 20.09 16.32
C ASP A 120 1.94 19.26 15.68
N ASN A 121 2.27 18.06 15.16
CA ASN A 121 1.29 17.17 14.58
C ASN A 121 0.46 16.48 15.66
N ILE A 122 1.07 16.08 16.78
CA ILE A 122 0.35 15.52 17.93
C ILE A 122 -0.66 16.54 18.46
N ASN A 123 -0.26 17.79 18.64
CA ASN A 123 -1.14 18.87 19.10
C ASN A 123 -2.28 19.14 18.11
N PHE A 124 -1.99 19.15 16.83
CA PHE A 124 -3.00 19.26 15.78
C PHE A 124 -3.99 18.09 15.83
N LEU A 125 -3.52 16.85 15.90
CA LEU A 125 -4.37 15.67 15.94
C LEU A 125 -5.26 15.60 17.20
N ARG A 126 -4.80 16.14 18.33
CA ARG A 126 -5.63 16.31 19.54
C ARG A 126 -6.80 17.28 19.36
N SER A 127 -6.67 18.24 18.46
CA SER A 127 -7.69 19.28 18.23
C SER A 127 -8.82 18.87 17.29
N ILE A 128 -8.73 17.70 16.67
CA ILE A 128 -9.71 17.21 15.70
C ILE A 128 -10.45 15.97 16.21
N ARG A 129 -11.59 15.68 15.60
CA ARG A 129 -12.32 14.44 15.86
C ARG A 129 -11.71 13.31 15.04
N ILE A 130 -11.11 12.34 15.71
CA ILE A 130 -10.56 11.13 15.10
C ILE A 130 -11.59 10.02 15.20
N SER A 131 -11.82 9.29 14.10
CA SER A 131 -12.73 8.14 14.08
C SER A 131 -12.05 6.84 14.54
N PHE A 132 -10.86 6.57 14.03
CA PHE A 132 -10.00 5.44 14.40
C PHE A 132 -8.58 5.66 13.85
N VAL A 133 -7.65 4.79 14.23
CA VAL A 133 -6.29 4.77 13.66
C VAL A 133 -6.05 3.46 12.91
N ALA A 134 -5.66 3.56 11.65
CA ALA A 134 -5.20 2.42 10.85
C ALA A 134 -3.66 2.39 10.82
N VAL A 135 -3.08 1.25 11.16
CA VAL A 135 -1.63 1.01 11.07
C VAL A 135 -1.39 0.07 9.90
N ASP A 136 -1.09 0.66 8.75
CA ASP A 136 -0.76 -0.10 7.54
C ASP A 136 0.67 -0.60 7.60
N GLU A 137 0.94 -1.74 6.93
CA GLU A 137 2.22 -2.45 6.98
C GLU A 137 2.71 -2.68 8.42
N ALA A 138 1.80 -3.09 9.31
CA ALA A 138 2.05 -3.23 10.75
C ALA A 138 3.26 -4.14 11.08
N HIS A 139 3.72 -4.99 10.14
CA HIS A 139 4.95 -5.77 10.30
C HIS A 139 6.20 -4.91 10.51
N CYS A 140 6.17 -3.62 10.13
CA CYS A 140 7.25 -2.66 10.37
C CYS A 140 7.52 -2.42 11.88
N ILE A 141 6.60 -2.79 12.75
CA ILE A 141 6.76 -2.71 14.22
C ILE A 141 7.81 -3.68 14.76
N SER A 142 8.00 -4.81 14.06
CA SER A 142 8.77 -5.95 14.54
C SER A 142 10.19 -5.99 13.99
N GLU A 143 11.17 -6.14 14.85
CA GLU A 143 12.58 -6.43 14.47
C GLU A 143 12.73 -7.76 13.73
N TRP A 144 11.75 -8.63 13.86
CA TRP A 144 11.69 -9.92 13.16
C TRP A 144 10.97 -9.82 11.82
N GLY A 145 10.46 -8.63 11.48
CA GLY A 145 9.89 -8.29 10.18
C GLY A 145 10.98 -7.97 9.16
N HIS A 146 10.62 -7.93 7.90
CA HIS A 146 11.57 -7.64 6.81
C HIS A 146 11.84 -6.13 6.58
N ASP A 147 11.05 -5.23 7.19
CA ASP A 147 11.18 -3.77 7.08
C ASP A 147 10.92 -3.12 8.45
N PHE A 148 11.80 -3.38 9.42
CA PHE A 148 11.68 -2.82 10.76
C PHE A 148 11.87 -1.30 10.76
N ARG A 149 10.94 -0.58 11.41
CA ARG A 149 10.98 0.87 11.60
C ARG A 149 10.75 1.25 13.05
N PRO A 150 11.75 1.80 13.74
CA PRO A 150 11.66 2.13 15.18
C PRO A 150 10.48 3.04 15.51
N GLU A 151 10.11 3.94 14.61
CA GLU A 151 9.00 4.90 14.79
C GLU A 151 7.65 4.19 14.95
N TYR A 152 7.48 3.01 14.34
CA TYR A 152 6.25 2.22 14.49
C TYR A 152 5.99 1.77 15.93
N ARG A 153 7.03 1.56 16.73
CA ARG A 153 6.89 1.20 18.15
C ARG A 153 6.32 2.32 19.01
N ARG A 154 6.37 3.55 18.52
CA ARG A 154 5.84 4.72 19.22
C ARG A 154 4.36 4.99 18.91
N ILE A 155 3.78 4.33 17.89
CA ILE A 155 2.41 4.59 17.42
C ILE A 155 1.41 4.47 18.57
N ARG A 156 1.41 3.38 19.33
CA ARG A 156 0.43 3.19 20.42
C ARG A 156 0.52 4.29 21.49
N SER A 157 1.72 4.62 21.91
CA SER A 157 1.92 5.69 22.91
C SER A 157 1.46 7.06 22.41
N ILE A 158 1.56 7.31 21.10
CA ILE A 158 1.09 8.55 20.49
C ILE A 158 -0.44 8.52 20.36
N VAL A 159 -1.02 7.40 19.91
CA VAL A 159 -2.48 7.25 19.83
C VAL A 159 -3.12 7.49 21.19
N ASN A 160 -2.58 6.93 22.26
CA ASN A 160 -3.06 7.14 23.64
C ASN A 160 -2.98 8.62 24.09
N GLN A 161 -2.10 9.43 23.45
CA GLN A 161 -2.00 10.86 23.72
C GLN A 161 -2.99 11.71 22.94
N ILE A 162 -3.43 11.26 21.75
CA ILE A 162 -4.27 12.05 20.84
C ILE A 162 -5.76 11.74 20.98
N ALA A 163 -6.14 10.46 21.13
CA ALA A 163 -7.54 10.06 21.23
C ALA A 163 -7.68 8.65 21.81
N ASP A 164 -8.82 8.38 22.44
CA ASP A 164 -9.24 7.02 22.82
C ASP A 164 -10.12 6.47 21.71
N VAL A 165 -9.50 5.85 20.72
CA VAL A 165 -10.14 5.35 19.52
C VAL A 165 -9.59 3.96 19.15
N PRO A 166 -10.38 3.12 18.42
CA PRO A 166 -9.92 1.80 18.03
C PRO A 166 -8.74 1.87 17.05
N ILE A 167 -7.92 0.82 17.08
CA ILE A 167 -6.82 0.61 16.15
C ILE A 167 -7.14 -0.57 15.24
N ILE A 168 -7.00 -0.38 13.94
CA ILE A 168 -6.92 -1.46 12.97
C ILE A 168 -5.48 -1.62 12.49
N ALA A 169 -4.85 -2.75 12.79
CA ALA A 169 -3.52 -3.10 12.30
C ALA A 169 -3.63 -4.01 11.08
N LEU A 170 -2.94 -3.67 9.99
CA LEU A 170 -3.02 -4.43 8.74
C LEU A 170 -1.63 -4.79 8.25
N THR A 171 -1.47 -6.01 7.77
CA THR A 171 -0.24 -6.45 7.11
C THR A 171 -0.51 -7.54 6.08
N ALA A 172 0.37 -7.61 5.06
CA ALA A 172 0.33 -8.71 4.10
C ALA A 172 1.06 -9.96 4.62
N THR A 173 2.06 -9.78 5.49
CA THR A 173 2.94 -10.86 5.93
C THR A 173 3.25 -10.74 7.41
N ALA A 174 2.94 -11.77 8.18
CA ALA A 174 3.36 -11.86 9.57
C ALA A 174 3.51 -13.31 10.00
N THR A 175 4.72 -13.70 10.37
CA THR A 175 4.96 -14.98 11.07
C THR A 175 4.30 -14.93 12.46
N PRO A 176 4.07 -16.06 13.14
CA PRO A 176 3.51 -16.05 14.49
C PRO A 176 4.28 -15.14 15.47
N LYS A 177 5.62 -15.07 15.32
CA LYS A 177 6.48 -14.20 16.13
C LYS A 177 6.22 -12.71 15.85
N VAL A 178 6.09 -12.35 14.58
CA VAL A 178 5.76 -10.98 14.15
C VAL A 178 4.35 -10.61 14.61
N GLN A 179 3.38 -11.53 14.52
CA GLN A 179 2.01 -11.31 15.02
C GLN A 179 1.99 -10.97 16.51
N ALA A 180 2.69 -11.77 17.32
CA ALA A 180 2.79 -11.55 18.77
C ALA A 180 3.47 -10.19 19.09
N ASP A 181 4.48 -9.80 18.32
CA ASP A 181 5.18 -8.55 18.49
C ASP A 181 4.30 -7.34 18.12
N ILE A 182 3.53 -7.42 17.04
CA ILE A 182 2.53 -6.40 16.67
C ILE A 182 1.49 -6.22 17.77
N GLN A 183 0.86 -7.32 18.21
CA GLN A 183 -0.16 -7.27 19.26
C GLN A 183 0.37 -6.71 20.58
N LYS A 184 1.62 -7.05 20.94
CA LYS A 184 2.28 -6.52 22.13
C LYS A 184 2.53 -5.01 22.03
N ASN A 185 3.13 -4.55 20.94
CA ASN A 185 3.54 -3.14 20.80
C ASN A 185 2.35 -2.20 20.55
N LEU A 186 1.28 -2.68 19.94
CA LEU A 186 0.03 -1.93 19.78
C LEU A 186 -0.96 -2.15 20.93
N GLU A 187 -0.60 -2.93 21.95
CA GLU A 187 -1.48 -3.28 23.11
C GLU A 187 -2.82 -3.91 22.71
N MET A 188 -2.84 -4.65 21.62
CA MET A 188 -4.04 -5.23 20.99
C MET A 188 -4.37 -6.63 21.53
N LYS A 189 -4.39 -6.81 22.88
CA LYS A 189 -4.63 -8.13 23.50
C LYS A 189 -6.03 -8.69 23.20
N ASN A 190 -7.01 -7.82 23.05
CA ASN A 190 -8.41 -8.18 22.83
C ASN A 190 -8.87 -7.90 21.39
N ALA A 191 -7.94 -7.57 20.49
CA ALA A 191 -8.27 -7.30 19.10
C ALA A 191 -8.79 -8.55 18.39
N GLN A 192 -9.81 -8.39 17.56
CA GLN A 192 -10.28 -9.46 16.70
C GLN A 192 -9.26 -9.72 15.60
N LEU A 193 -8.81 -10.97 15.51
CA LEU A 193 -7.85 -11.40 14.47
C LEU A 193 -8.60 -11.91 13.25
N PHE A 194 -8.33 -11.30 12.10
CA PHE A 194 -8.79 -11.73 10.78
C PHE A 194 -7.60 -12.21 9.97
N LYS A 195 -7.63 -13.45 9.50
CA LYS A 195 -6.49 -14.05 8.79
C LYS A 195 -6.97 -14.76 7.54
N ALA A 196 -6.85 -14.07 6.41
CA ALA A 196 -7.15 -14.65 5.11
C ALA A 196 -6.11 -15.70 4.68
N SER A 197 -6.53 -16.62 3.84
CA SER A 197 -5.63 -17.58 3.20
C SER A 197 -4.63 -16.86 2.29
N PHE A 198 -3.37 -17.29 2.32
CA PHE A 198 -2.34 -16.85 1.38
C PHE A 198 -2.40 -17.62 0.05
N ASN A 199 -3.19 -18.69 0.00
CA ASN A 199 -3.40 -19.40 -1.25
C ASN A 199 -4.18 -18.52 -2.22
N ARG A 200 -3.63 -18.36 -3.41
CA ARG A 200 -4.26 -17.60 -4.49
C ARG A 200 -4.37 -18.52 -5.69
N ASP A 201 -5.55 -19.03 -5.95
CA ASP A 201 -5.81 -20.02 -6.98
C ASP A 201 -5.49 -19.52 -8.41
N ASN A 202 -5.41 -18.19 -8.57
CA ASN A 202 -5.03 -17.55 -9.83
C ASN A 202 -3.51 -17.35 -9.99
N LEU A 203 -2.67 -17.76 -9.01
CA LEU A 203 -1.22 -17.64 -9.09
C LEU A 203 -0.59 -19.03 -9.23
N PHE A 204 0.30 -19.15 -10.22
CA PHE A 204 1.11 -20.33 -10.42
C PHE A 204 2.55 -20.07 -9.94
N TYR A 205 3.04 -20.92 -9.02
CA TYR A 205 4.41 -20.87 -8.51
C TYR A 205 5.23 -22.00 -9.10
N GLU A 206 6.39 -21.69 -9.68
CA GLU A 206 7.30 -22.67 -10.25
C GLU A 206 8.73 -22.42 -9.74
N ILE A 207 9.39 -23.49 -9.31
CA ILE A 207 10.81 -23.47 -8.91
C ILE A 207 11.59 -24.26 -9.94
N ARG A 208 12.59 -23.64 -10.55
CA ARG A 208 13.47 -24.27 -11.55
C ARG A 208 14.91 -24.31 -11.07
N ALA A 209 15.62 -25.39 -11.42
CA ALA A 209 17.06 -25.45 -11.19
C ALA A 209 17.79 -24.34 -11.94
N LYS A 210 18.72 -23.64 -11.26
CA LYS A 210 19.48 -22.52 -11.81
C LYS A 210 20.60 -23.02 -12.72
N LYS A 211 20.24 -23.46 -13.92
CA LYS A 211 21.18 -23.81 -15.02
C LYS A 211 20.98 -22.80 -16.14
N ASP A 212 22.07 -22.13 -16.57
CA ASP A 212 21.98 -21.10 -17.65
C ASP A 212 20.85 -20.07 -17.43
N ALA A 213 20.80 -19.45 -16.25
CA ALA A 213 19.67 -18.60 -15.84
C ALA A 213 19.32 -17.50 -16.87
N LEU A 214 20.30 -16.88 -17.53
CA LEU A 214 20.05 -15.89 -18.57
C LEU A 214 19.30 -16.46 -19.76
N LYS A 215 19.69 -17.67 -20.23
CA LYS A 215 18.98 -18.35 -21.32
C LYS A 215 17.55 -18.73 -20.93
N GLN A 216 17.36 -19.16 -19.67
CA GLN A 216 16.01 -19.46 -19.16
C GLN A 216 15.13 -18.20 -19.11
N ILE A 217 15.66 -17.07 -18.63
CA ILE A 217 14.96 -15.78 -18.55
C ILE A 217 14.57 -15.33 -19.96
N VAL A 218 15.50 -15.29 -20.91
CA VAL A 218 15.22 -14.88 -22.30
C VAL A 218 14.16 -15.78 -22.93
N ARG A 219 14.28 -17.10 -22.76
CA ARG A 219 13.29 -18.06 -23.29
C ARG A 219 11.90 -17.84 -22.67
N HIS A 220 11.84 -17.58 -21.36
CA HIS A 220 10.59 -17.32 -20.68
C HIS A 220 9.94 -16.02 -21.16
N ALA A 221 10.71 -14.93 -21.27
CA ALA A 221 10.22 -13.67 -21.78
C ALA A 221 9.73 -13.77 -23.24
N LYS A 222 10.48 -14.47 -24.13
CA LYS A 222 10.05 -14.71 -25.52
C LYS A 222 8.75 -15.51 -25.63
N ARG A 223 8.46 -16.41 -24.69
CA ARG A 223 7.19 -17.17 -24.66
C ARG A 223 6.01 -16.35 -24.15
N ASN A 224 6.28 -15.22 -23.49
CA ASN A 224 5.28 -14.35 -22.89
C ASN A 224 5.32 -12.92 -23.46
N VAL A 225 5.68 -12.77 -24.73
CA VAL A 225 5.64 -11.46 -25.42
C VAL A 225 4.24 -10.87 -25.35
N GLY A 226 4.16 -9.56 -25.07
CA GLY A 226 2.91 -8.83 -24.87
C GLY A 226 2.27 -9.04 -23.49
N LYS A 227 2.96 -9.74 -22.57
CA LYS A 227 2.57 -9.80 -21.16
C LYS A 227 3.57 -9.05 -20.32
N SER A 228 3.08 -8.30 -19.33
CA SER A 228 3.94 -7.60 -18.37
C SER A 228 4.68 -8.58 -17.46
N GLY A 229 5.97 -8.32 -17.23
CA GLY A 229 6.83 -9.16 -16.40
C GLY A 229 7.78 -8.35 -15.53
N ILE A 230 8.08 -8.86 -14.32
CA ILE A 230 9.07 -8.26 -13.43
C ILE A 230 10.14 -9.31 -13.11
N ILE A 231 11.41 -8.94 -13.23
CA ILE A 231 12.56 -9.77 -12.91
C ILE A 231 13.32 -9.14 -11.74
N TYR A 232 13.27 -9.76 -10.57
CA TYR A 232 14.00 -9.24 -9.42
C TYR A 232 15.44 -9.75 -9.38
N CYS A 233 16.36 -8.81 -9.15
CA CYS A 233 17.80 -9.04 -9.03
C CYS A 233 18.33 -8.54 -7.68
N LEU A 234 19.37 -9.21 -7.18
CA LEU A 234 20.00 -8.83 -5.90
C LEU A 234 20.94 -7.62 -6.02
N SER A 235 21.41 -7.25 -7.23
CA SER A 235 22.35 -6.15 -7.42
C SER A 235 22.02 -5.29 -8.64
N ARG A 236 22.41 -4.01 -8.56
CA ARG A 236 22.29 -3.03 -9.67
C ARG A 236 22.97 -3.53 -10.94
N LYS A 237 24.20 -4.07 -10.82
CA LYS A 237 24.96 -4.64 -11.94
C LYS A 237 24.18 -5.74 -12.67
N LYS A 238 23.49 -6.63 -11.92
CA LYS A 238 22.66 -7.68 -12.53
C LYS A 238 21.39 -7.12 -13.19
N VAL A 239 20.84 -6.06 -12.67
CA VAL A 239 19.71 -5.34 -13.32
C VAL A 239 20.13 -4.84 -14.68
N GLU A 240 21.25 -4.15 -14.77
CA GLU A 240 21.78 -3.60 -16.03
C GLU A 240 22.13 -4.71 -17.03
N GLU A 241 22.88 -5.75 -16.59
CA GLU A 241 23.25 -6.91 -17.41
C GLU A 241 22.01 -7.63 -18.02
N ILE A 242 21.03 -7.96 -17.18
CA ILE A 242 19.85 -8.70 -17.65
C ILE A 242 18.97 -7.83 -18.54
N SER A 243 18.77 -6.56 -18.22
CA SER A 243 17.98 -5.66 -19.06
C SER A 243 18.61 -5.48 -20.44
N GLU A 244 19.95 -5.39 -20.53
CA GLU A 244 20.66 -5.32 -21.79
C GLU A 244 20.49 -6.63 -22.61
N VAL A 245 20.70 -7.78 -21.99
CA VAL A 245 20.52 -9.08 -22.64
C VAL A 245 19.08 -9.23 -23.19
N LEU A 246 18.07 -8.78 -22.47
CA LEU A 246 16.69 -8.82 -22.95
C LEU A 246 16.48 -7.92 -24.17
N ARG A 247 17.00 -6.68 -24.14
CA ARG A 247 16.91 -5.73 -25.25
C ARG A 247 17.59 -6.25 -26.52
N VAL A 248 18.80 -6.78 -26.39
CA VAL A 248 19.53 -7.40 -27.51
C VAL A 248 18.75 -8.59 -28.10
N ASN A 249 17.94 -9.28 -27.31
CA ASN A 249 17.08 -10.36 -27.76
C ASN A 249 15.69 -9.91 -28.26
N GLY A 250 15.49 -8.60 -28.47
CA GLY A 250 14.26 -8.04 -29.03
C GLY A 250 13.11 -7.92 -28.03
N ILE A 251 13.39 -7.97 -26.71
CA ILE A 251 12.38 -7.82 -25.66
C ILE A 251 12.42 -6.39 -25.17
N LYS A 252 11.27 -5.71 -25.11
CA LYS A 252 11.15 -4.36 -24.55
C LYS A 252 11.34 -4.41 -23.04
N ALA A 253 12.57 -4.19 -22.57
CA ALA A 253 12.93 -4.28 -21.16
C ALA A 253 13.64 -3.02 -20.66
N LEU A 254 13.33 -2.60 -19.41
CA LEU A 254 14.01 -1.53 -18.69
C LEU A 254 14.63 -2.03 -17.40
N GLY A 255 15.79 -1.48 -17.03
CA GLY A 255 16.41 -1.71 -15.72
C GLY A 255 15.95 -0.66 -14.73
N TYR A 256 15.65 -1.05 -13.48
CA TYR A 256 15.17 -0.16 -12.42
C TYR A 256 15.89 -0.45 -11.10
N HIS A 257 16.53 0.56 -10.51
CA HIS A 257 17.19 0.43 -9.21
C HIS A 257 17.34 1.79 -8.50
N ALA A 258 17.55 1.76 -7.19
CA ALA A 258 17.65 2.95 -6.34
C ALA A 258 18.84 3.89 -6.67
N GLY A 259 19.81 3.45 -7.48
CA GLY A 259 20.91 4.30 -7.95
C GLY A 259 20.54 5.27 -9.07
N MET A 260 19.32 5.18 -9.61
CA MET A 260 18.80 6.11 -10.61
C MET A 260 18.18 7.33 -9.94
N ASP A 261 18.19 8.48 -10.62
CA ASP A 261 17.50 9.67 -10.13
C ASP A 261 15.97 9.47 -10.09
N ALA A 262 15.28 10.30 -9.28
CA ALA A 262 13.85 10.15 -9.02
C ALA A 262 13.00 10.32 -10.30
N ASN A 263 13.36 11.26 -11.18
CA ASN A 263 12.62 11.53 -12.41
C ASN A 263 12.71 10.35 -13.39
N THR A 264 13.92 9.79 -13.55
CA THR A 264 14.13 8.59 -14.37
C THR A 264 13.32 7.41 -13.85
N ARG A 265 13.31 7.19 -12.53
CA ARG A 265 12.51 6.12 -11.92
C ARG A 265 11.02 6.30 -12.15
N SER A 266 10.50 7.53 -11.99
CA SER A 266 9.08 7.83 -12.23
C SER A 266 8.72 7.55 -13.69
N ARG A 267 9.52 8.06 -14.64
CA ARG A 267 9.28 7.84 -16.07
C ARG A 267 9.29 6.34 -16.45
N MET A 268 10.23 5.56 -15.92
CA MET A 268 10.30 4.11 -16.19
C MET A 268 9.09 3.36 -15.62
N GLN A 269 8.63 3.80 -14.46
CA GLN A 269 7.41 3.27 -13.85
C GLN A 269 6.19 3.57 -14.73
N ASP A 270 6.04 4.80 -15.20
CA ASP A 270 4.95 5.22 -16.08
C ASP A 270 4.98 4.41 -17.40
N GLN A 271 6.15 4.24 -18.03
CA GLN A 271 6.29 3.43 -19.23
C GLN A 271 5.86 1.97 -19.04
N PHE A 272 6.13 1.40 -17.86
CA PHE A 272 5.69 0.03 -17.55
C PHE A 272 4.18 -0.04 -17.30
N LEU A 273 3.62 0.92 -16.57
CA LEU A 273 2.18 1.01 -16.30
C LEU A 273 1.37 1.24 -17.59
N MET A 274 1.90 2.05 -18.51
CA MET A 274 1.30 2.30 -19.83
C MET A 274 1.55 1.19 -20.86
N GLN A 275 2.25 0.11 -20.46
CA GLN A 275 2.59 -1.03 -21.33
C GLN A 275 3.49 -0.67 -22.52
N ASP A 276 4.22 0.43 -22.46
CA ASP A 276 5.24 0.77 -23.47
C ASP A 276 6.42 -0.20 -23.46
N VAL A 277 6.64 -0.84 -22.29
CA VAL A 277 7.65 -1.90 -22.10
C VAL A 277 7.01 -3.14 -21.47
N ASP A 278 7.50 -4.31 -21.89
CA ASP A 278 6.96 -5.60 -21.46
C ASP A 278 7.59 -6.06 -20.14
N VAL A 279 8.86 -5.73 -19.89
CA VAL A 279 9.61 -6.27 -18.75
C VAL A 279 10.35 -5.18 -17.99
N ILE A 280 10.19 -5.17 -16.66
CA ILE A 280 11.06 -4.44 -15.75
C ILE A 280 12.03 -5.41 -15.10
N VAL A 281 13.33 -5.12 -15.19
CA VAL A 281 14.38 -5.80 -14.42
C VAL A 281 14.76 -4.90 -13.25
N ALA A 282 14.55 -5.35 -12.02
CA ALA A 282 14.66 -4.46 -10.87
C ALA A 282 15.34 -5.09 -9.65
N THR A 283 15.85 -4.23 -8.77
CA THR A 283 16.07 -4.60 -7.37
C THR A 283 14.76 -4.48 -6.60
N ILE A 284 14.75 -4.85 -5.30
CA ILE A 284 13.58 -4.69 -4.40
C ILE A 284 13.04 -3.24 -4.33
N ALA A 285 13.78 -2.26 -4.85
CA ALA A 285 13.32 -0.88 -4.94
C ALA A 285 12.12 -0.67 -5.89
N PHE A 286 11.84 -1.62 -6.78
CA PHE A 286 10.64 -1.64 -7.61
C PHE A 286 9.57 -2.51 -6.92
N GLY A 287 8.37 -2.02 -6.77
CA GLY A 287 7.24 -2.74 -6.14
C GLY A 287 6.85 -2.23 -4.77
N MET A 288 7.74 -1.57 -4.01
CA MET A 288 7.33 -0.87 -2.80
C MET A 288 6.58 0.41 -3.16
N GLY A 289 5.27 0.43 -2.94
CA GLY A 289 4.41 1.58 -3.24
C GLY A 289 3.94 1.70 -4.69
N ILE A 290 4.14 0.68 -5.52
CA ILE A 290 3.57 0.62 -6.87
C ILE A 290 2.28 -0.20 -6.79
N ASP A 291 1.16 0.43 -7.12
CA ASP A 291 -0.09 -0.29 -7.28
C ASP A 291 -0.11 -1.01 -8.62
N LEU A 292 0.24 -2.30 -8.58
CA LEU A 292 0.21 -3.16 -9.76
C LEU A 292 -1.21 -3.54 -10.18
N SER A 293 -2.23 -3.19 -9.41
CA SER A 293 -3.63 -3.46 -9.76
C SER A 293 -4.08 -2.64 -10.98
N LEU A 294 -3.45 -1.50 -11.22
CA LEU A 294 -3.69 -0.68 -12.41
C LEU A 294 -3.25 -1.36 -13.73
N ILE A 295 -2.38 -2.38 -13.67
CA ILE A 295 -1.95 -3.13 -14.86
C ILE A 295 -3.10 -3.99 -15.43
N HIS A 296 -4.14 -4.27 -14.66
CA HIS A 296 -5.29 -5.08 -15.10
C HIS A 296 -6.48 -4.28 -15.65
N ILE A 297 -6.40 -2.95 -15.68
CA ILE A 297 -7.55 -2.08 -16.07
C ILE A 297 -7.59 -1.80 -17.58
N SER A 298 -6.56 -2.13 -18.35
CA SER A 298 -6.65 -2.08 -19.81
C SER A 298 -7.18 -3.40 -20.36
N GLU A 299 -8.48 -3.65 -20.22
CA GLU A 299 -9.14 -4.53 -21.18
C GLU A 299 -9.04 -3.89 -22.58
N PRO A 300 -8.58 -4.63 -23.61
CA PRO A 300 -8.68 -4.12 -24.95
C PRO A 300 -10.17 -3.99 -25.28
N THR A 301 -10.63 -2.75 -25.41
CA THR A 301 -11.92 -2.47 -26.05
C THR A 301 -11.90 -3.13 -27.42
N ARG A 302 -12.47 -4.33 -27.54
CA ARG A 302 -12.82 -4.89 -28.83
C ARG A 302 -13.84 -3.95 -29.45
N LEU A 303 -13.39 -3.12 -30.37
CA LEU A 303 -14.28 -2.53 -31.34
C LEU A 303 -14.92 -3.71 -32.11
N SER A 304 -16.19 -3.98 -31.81
CA SER A 304 -17.00 -4.86 -32.65
C SER A 304 -17.21 -4.14 -33.99
N THR A 305 -16.60 -4.68 -35.02
CA THR A 305 -17.04 -4.43 -36.40
C THR A 305 -18.34 -5.14 -36.66
#